data_7107aa23cf09c6d4871eca922f67081d
#
_entry.id   7107aa23cf09c6d4871eca922f67081d
#
_cell.length_a   1.000
_cell.length_b   1.000
_cell.length_c   1.000
_cell.angle_alpha   90.00
_cell.angle_beta   90.00
_cell.angle_gamma   90.00
#
_symmetry.space_group_name_H-M   'P 1'
#
loop_
_entity.id
_entity.type
_entity.pdbx_description
1 polymer ?
#
loop_
_entity_poly.entity_id
_entity_poly.type
_entity_poly.pdbx_seq_one_letter_code
_entity_poly.pdbx_strand_id
1 'polypeptide(L)'
;RESIMKVYKALLIGSVLGTISMPTVMADMYNNVDLGTDNTVVANTSANVAVGNMNTTDIWGIAVGSNNTAKLGTIAVGRDNTGDDNQVIIGTNNTATGPRNRHSSGTGNFVAGDHNVVEGDSSIVIGRYNRAISEYALQPITIIGNTSTAKSNGIVIGSSSEADTGNIAIGNHVRAIGRPGKVDPDNIFKFLHSDAKRDSYSLVSFGGRQVKGVEPGAMTETSMDAVNGAQLYSVAKEAMRHSTVAAEDYTYDIIVTEGKNPDGSTKYKLKMADNYVTSKIPTVNSSFNITVDKYREFNTLKDNYYVSLNSDLENLNSAQFAEHEYPYSVPAADANVSEINSNEVRFD
;
A
#
# COMPACT_ATOMS: atom_id res chain seq x y z
N ARG A 1 -54.48 12.64 45.74
CA ARG A 1 -55.26 11.38 45.86
C ARG A 1 -56.68 11.53 45.35
N GLU A 2 -57.39 12.63 45.68
CA GLU A 2 -58.77 12.84 45.19
C GLU A 2 -58.89 13.12 43.69
N SER A 3 -57.90 13.78 43.06
CA SER A 3 -57.92 14.08 41.63
C SER A 3 -57.75 12.84 40.78
N ILE A 4 -56.93 11.90 41.21
CA ILE A 4 -56.68 10.63 40.52
C ILE A 4 -57.94 9.74 40.61
N MET A 5 -58.61 9.74 41.78
CA MET A 5 -59.82 8.99 41.97
C MET A 5 -61.02 9.53 41.15
N LYS A 6 -61.06 10.83 40.86
CA LYS A 6 -62.04 11.45 40.00
C LYS A 6 -61.84 11.09 38.51
N VAL A 7 -60.62 10.97 38.06
CA VAL A 7 -60.28 10.46 36.71
C VAL A 7 -60.68 8.98 36.56
N TYR A 8 -60.42 8.15 37.57
CA TYR A 8 -60.85 6.77 37.59
C TYR A 8 -62.38 6.62 37.53
N LYS A 9 -63.13 7.44 38.26
CA LYS A 9 -64.60 7.42 38.18
C LYS A 9 -65.19 7.90 36.87
N ALA A 10 -64.52 8.87 36.23
CA ALA A 10 -64.93 9.34 34.89
C ALA A 10 -64.62 8.30 33.78
N LEU A 11 -63.55 7.54 33.94
CA LEU A 11 -63.18 6.48 33.02
C LEU A 11 -64.10 5.23 33.14
N LEU A 12 -64.56 4.92 34.39
CA LEU A 12 -65.41 3.77 34.64
C LEU A 12 -66.81 3.95 34.14
N ILE A 13 -67.35 5.17 33.98
CA ILE A 13 -68.70 5.46 33.48
C ILE A 13 -68.75 5.39 31.94
N GLY A 14 -67.58 5.57 31.25
CA GLY A 14 -67.52 5.41 29.79
C GLY A 14 -67.47 3.99 29.28
N SER A 15 -67.30 2.99 30.13
CA SER A 15 -67.11 1.56 29.72
C SER A 15 -68.41 0.72 29.55
N VAL A 16 -69.57 1.32 29.60
CA VAL A 16 -70.84 0.60 29.48
C VAL A 16 -71.44 0.58 28.06
N LEU A 17 -70.83 1.31 27.12
CA LEU A 17 -71.26 1.37 25.73
C LEU A 17 -70.11 1.05 24.74
N GLY A 18 -69.89 -0.23 24.51
CA GLY A 18 -69.02 -0.71 23.45
C GLY A 18 -67.67 -1.19 23.98
N THR A 19 -67.24 -2.35 23.58
CA THR A 19 -65.93 -2.94 23.80
C THR A 19 -64.85 -2.17 23.16
N ILE A 20 -64.57 -0.93 23.61
CA ILE A 20 -63.33 -0.24 23.36
C ILE A 20 -62.44 -0.59 24.53
N SER A 21 -61.50 -1.48 24.34
CA SER A 21 -60.42 -1.73 25.30
C SER A 21 -59.60 -0.44 25.41
N MET A 22 -59.95 0.42 26.43
CA MET A 22 -59.12 1.60 26.69
C MET A 22 -57.77 1.13 27.25
N PRO A 23 -56.69 1.65 26.78
CA PRO A 23 -55.40 1.34 27.37
C PRO A 23 -55.42 1.73 28.84
N THR A 24 -55.09 0.82 29.71
CA THR A 24 -54.98 1.07 31.18
C THR A 24 -53.71 1.88 31.41
N VAL A 25 -53.88 3.09 31.93
CA VAL A 25 -52.70 3.85 32.45
C VAL A 25 -52.49 3.41 33.88
N MET A 26 -51.48 2.64 34.13
CA MET A 26 -51.04 2.28 35.49
C MET A 26 -49.78 3.04 35.80
N ALA A 27 -49.83 3.99 36.73
CA ALA A 27 -48.65 4.58 37.32
C ALA A 27 -48.56 4.07 38.78
N ASP A 28 -47.54 3.38 39.12
CA ASP A 28 -47.27 2.87 40.46
C ASP A 28 -46.46 3.82 41.34
N MET A 29 -46.13 3.40 42.55
CA MET A 29 -45.37 4.15 43.54
C MET A 29 -43.95 4.50 43.06
N TYR A 30 -43.45 3.87 42.03
CA TYR A 30 -42.07 4.03 41.48
C TYR A 30 -42.06 4.86 40.18
N ASN A 31 -43.14 5.55 39.81
CA ASN A 31 -43.30 6.32 38.56
C ASN A 31 -43.19 5.45 37.27
N ASN A 32 -43.55 4.20 37.36
CA ASN A 32 -43.67 3.34 36.16
C ASN A 32 -44.88 3.75 35.32
N VAL A 33 -44.72 3.70 34.04
CA VAL A 33 -45.81 3.95 33.07
C VAL A 33 -46.05 2.67 32.29
N ASP A 34 -47.32 2.15 32.39
CA ASP A 34 -47.80 1.02 31.57
C ASP A 34 -49.04 1.44 30.80
N LEU A 35 -48.89 1.49 29.47
CA LEU A 35 -49.94 1.86 28.53
C LEU A 35 -50.11 0.78 27.48
N GLY A 36 -51.21 0.06 27.51
CA GLY A 36 -51.51 -0.96 26.50
C GLY A 36 -51.93 -2.29 27.07
N THR A 37 -51.54 -3.38 26.44
CA THR A 37 -51.97 -4.74 26.81
C THR A 37 -50.77 -5.66 26.97
N ASP A 38 -50.88 -6.57 27.95
CA ASP A 38 -49.92 -7.64 28.17
C ASP A 38 -48.43 -7.18 28.37
N ASN A 39 -48.23 -5.93 28.78
CA ASN A 39 -46.88 -5.45 29.11
C ASN A 39 -46.47 -6.03 30.47
N THR A 40 -45.19 -6.30 30.62
CA THR A 40 -44.54 -6.68 31.85
C THR A 40 -43.63 -5.57 32.33
N VAL A 41 -44.04 -4.82 33.35
CA VAL A 41 -43.25 -3.83 33.99
C VAL A 41 -42.76 -4.42 35.32
N VAL A 42 -41.47 -4.61 35.49
CA VAL A 42 -40.91 -5.21 36.69
C VAL A 42 -41.12 -4.25 37.87
N ALA A 43 -41.99 -4.68 38.82
CA ALA A 43 -42.29 -3.91 40.02
C ALA A 43 -41.04 -3.80 40.94
N ASN A 44 -40.97 -2.69 41.68
CA ASN A 44 -39.88 -2.34 42.59
C ASN A 44 -38.58 -1.79 41.92
N THR A 45 -38.66 -1.42 40.66
CA THR A 45 -37.59 -0.72 40.00
C THR A 45 -38.10 0.63 39.50
N SER A 46 -37.25 1.65 39.48
CA SER A 46 -37.70 3.02 39.24
C SER A 46 -37.87 3.36 37.76
N ALA A 47 -38.91 4.13 37.45
CA ALA A 47 -39.13 4.87 36.19
C ALA A 47 -39.03 4.04 34.90
N ASN A 48 -39.74 2.88 34.85
CA ASN A 48 -39.90 2.12 33.63
C ASN A 48 -41.07 2.68 32.80
N VAL A 49 -40.96 2.58 31.46
CA VAL A 49 -42.02 2.98 30.54
C VAL A 49 -42.31 1.85 29.57
N ALA A 50 -43.50 1.30 29.60
CA ALA A 50 -43.99 0.34 28.60
C ALA A 50 -45.22 0.91 27.90
N VAL A 51 -45.14 1.08 26.58
CA VAL A 51 -46.25 1.59 25.77
C VAL A 51 -46.48 0.64 24.59
N GLY A 52 -47.66 0.05 24.51
CA GLY A 52 -48.03 -0.87 23.43
C GLY A 52 -48.41 -2.24 23.94
N ASN A 53 -47.93 -3.31 23.30
CA ASN A 53 -48.34 -4.65 23.56
C ASN A 53 -47.16 -5.60 23.82
N MET A 54 -47.28 -6.44 24.87
CA MET A 54 -46.26 -7.46 25.26
C MET A 54 -44.86 -6.92 25.45
N ASN A 55 -44.69 -5.65 25.84
CA ASN A 55 -43.37 -5.11 26.13
C ASN A 55 -42.91 -5.53 27.54
N THR A 56 -41.61 -5.75 27.69
CA THR A 56 -41.00 -6.04 29.00
C THR A 56 -40.00 -4.93 29.34
N THR A 57 -40.15 -4.31 30.52
CA THR A 57 -39.25 -3.28 30.98
C THR A 57 -38.73 -3.57 32.42
N ASP A 58 -37.47 -3.27 32.67
CA ASP A 58 -36.83 -3.46 33.97
C ASP A 58 -35.75 -2.38 34.17
N ILE A 59 -35.63 -1.84 35.35
CA ILE A 59 -34.62 -0.84 35.81
C ILE A 59 -34.36 0.26 34.75
N TRP A 60 -35.18 1.32 34.78
CA TRP A 60 -35.16 2.47 33.87
C TRP A 60 -35.37 2.12 32.38
N GLY A 61 -35.94 0.95 32.07
CA GLY A 61 -36.21 0.54 30.72
C GLY A 61 -37.35 1.32 30.08
N ILE A 62 -37.22 1.68 28.82
CA ILE A 62 -38.27 2.30 27.99
C ILE A 62 -38.54 1.39 26.80
N ALA A 63 -39.74 0.82 26.70
CA ALA A 63 -40.19 0.01 25.57
C ALA A 63 -41.46 0.61 24.95
N VAL A 64 -41.40 0.90 23.65
CA VAL A 64 -42.49 1.48 22.90
C VAL A 64 -42.76 0.62 21.65
N GLY A 65 -43.95 0.05 21.51
CA GLY A 65 -44.32 -0.78 20.39
C GLY A 65 -44.81 -2.15 20.78
N SER A 66 -44.30 -3.22 20.20
CA SER A 66 -44.77 -4.57 20.47
C SER A 66 -43.64 -5.55 20.73
N ASN A 67 -43.76 -6.34 21.77
CA ASN A 67 -42.85 -7.42 22.12
C ASN A 67 -41.38 -6.95 22.27
N ASN A 68 -41.15 -5.73 22.75
CA ASN A 68 -39.82 -5.25 23.04
C ASN A 68 -39.38 -5.61 24.46
N THR A 69 -38.11 -5.91 24.66
CA THR A 69 -37.50 -6.11 25.98
C THR A 69 -36.43 -5.01 26.20
N ALA A 70 -36.68 -4.16 27.19
CA ALA A 70 -35.78 -3.05 27.51
C ALA A 70 -35.38 -3.12 29.00
N LYS A 71 -34.12 -3.40 29.29
CA LYS A 71 -33.59 -3.55 30.64
C LYS A 71 -32.44 -2.61 30.92
N LEU A 72 -32.16 -2.31 32.17
CA LEU A 72 -30.98 -1.57 32.61
C LEU A 72 -30.71 -0.28 31.81
N GLY A 73 -31.71 0.63 31.76
CA GLY A 73 -31.56 1.90 31.06
C GLY A 73 -31.74 1.82 29.53
N THR A 74 -32.12 0.67 28.98
CA THR A 74 -32.33 0.52 27.55
C THR A 74 -33.61 1.23 27.07
N ILE A 75 -33.50 1.85 25.88
CA ILE A 75 -34.65 2.38 25.12
C ILE A 75 -34.87 1.48 23.90
N ALA A 76 -36.01 0.78 23.82
CA ALA A 76 -36.37 -0.05 22.68
C ALA A 76 -37.65 0.47 22.04
N VAL A 77 -37.59 0.86 20.77
CA VAL A 77 -38.73 1.39 20.02
C VAL A 77 -38.94 0.54 18.77
N GLY A 78 -40.16 0.00 18.60
CA GLY A 78 -40.51 -0.80 17.45
C GLY A 78 -41.10 -2.15 17.80
N ARG A 79 -40.58 -3.24 17.21
CA ARG A 79 -41.13 -4.57 17.42
C ARG A 79 -40.02 -5.60 17.59
N ASP A 80 -40.22 -6.51 18.53
CA ASP A 80 -39.33 -7.66 18.76
C ASP A 80 -37.87 -7.25 19.05
N ASN A 81 -37.62 -6.08 19.61
CA ASN A 81 -36.29 -5.66 19.97
C ASN A 81 -35.91 -6.12 21.39
N THR A 82 -34.67 -6.51 21.59
CA THR A 82 -34.18 -6.92 22.89
C THR A 82 -32.89 -6.13 23.22
N GLY A 83 -32.91 -5.42 24.35
CA GLY A 83 -31.77 -4.67 24.83
C GLY A 83 -31.53 -4.84 26.33
N ASP A 84 -30.28 -4.89 26.71
CA ASP A 84 -29.79 -4.98 28.08
C ASP A 84 -28.58 -4.02 28.23
N ASP A 85 -28.56 -3.23 29.31
CA ASP A 85 -27.44 -2.36 29.65
C ASP A 85 -27.26 -1.09 28.78
N ASN A 86 -28.15 -0.10 28.96
CA ASN A 86 -28.07 1.25 28.38
C ASN A 86 -28.14 1.33 26.83
N GLN A 87 -28.82 0.44 26.17
CA GLN A 87 -28.95 0.42 24.72
C GLN A 87 -29.97 1.44 24.21
N VAL A 88 -29.79 1.93 22.98
CA VAL A 88 -30.82 2.60 22.19
C VAL A 88 -31.09 1.79 20.94
N ILE A 89 -32.29 1.19 20.86
CA ILE A 89 -32.66 0.29 19.77
C ILE A 89 -33.93 0.81 19.10
N ILE A 90 -33.86 0.98 17.79
CA ILE A 90 -34.99 1.44 16.98
C ILE A 90 -35.18 0.50 15.79
N GLY A 91 -36.37 -0.08 15.67
CA GLY A 91 -36.68 -0.91 14.50
C GLY A 91 -37.32 -2.26 14.85
N THR A 92 -36.89 -3.34 14.18
CA THR A 92 -37.53 -4.64 14.31
C THR A 92 -36.48 -5.75 14.48
N ASN A 93 -36.75 -6.69 15.40
CA ASN A 93 -35.91 -7.87 15.64
C ASN A 93 -34.41 -7.54 15.90
N ASN A 94 -34.11 -6.43 16.51
CA ASN A 94 -32.74 -6.11 16.87
C ASN A 94 -32.40 -6.64 18.27
N THR A 95 -31.19 -7.14 18.42
CA THR A 95 -30.69 -7.58 19.72
C THR A 95 -29.41 -6.81 20.02
N ALA A 96 -29.38 -6.13 21.18
CA ALA A 96 -28.18 -5.43 21.63
C ALA A 96 -27.93 -5.78 23.11
N THR A 97 -26.75 -6.31 23.39
CA THR A 97 -26.33 -6.71 24.72
C THR A 97 -24.98 -6.06 25.06
N GLY A 98 -24.76 -5.81 26.34
CA GLY A 98 -23.45 -5.37 26.83
C GLY A 98 -22.36 -6.40 26.58
N PRO A 99 -21.10 -6.08 26.85
CA PRO A 99 -19.97 -6.97 26.62
C PRO A 99 -20.05 -8.20 27.52
N ARG A 100 -19.55 -9.32 27.04
CA ARG A 100 -19.55 -10.59 27.77
C ARG A 100 -18.75 -10.52 29.09
N ASN A 101 -17.75 -9.68 29.16
CA ASN A 101 -16.93 -9.44 30.35
C ASN A 101 -17.41 -8.17 31.08
N ARG A 102 -18.33 -8.31 32.01
CA ARG A 102 -18.99 -7.24 32.76
C ARG A 102 -18.10 -6.51 33.77
N HIS A 103 -16.93 -6.02 33.39
CA HIS A 103 -16.07 -5.26 34.32
C HIS A 103 -16.12 -3.73 34.12
N SER A 104 -16.99 -3.23 33.25
CA SER A 104 -17.21 -1.81 33.09
C SER A 104 -18.71 -1.50 33.03
N SER A 105 -19.10 -0.39 33.62
CA SER A 105 -20.36 0.28 33.34
C SER A 105 -20.31 0.76 31.88
N GLY A 106 -20.80 -0.10 31.00
CA GLY A 106 -20.73 0.13 29.55
C GLY A 106 -21.49 1.37 29.12
N THR A 107 -20.94 2.07 28.15
CA THR A 107 -21.69 3.03 27.37
C THR A 107 -22.48 2.25 26.32
N GLY A 108 -23.82 2.49 26.27
CA GLY A 108 -24.73 1.70 25.43
C GLY A 108 -24.46 1.81 23.95
N ASN A 109 -25.02 0.87 23.20
CA ASN A 109 -24.99 0.86 21.76
C ASN A 109 -26.15 1.67 21.16
N PHE A 110 -25.95 2.19 19.95
CA PHE A 110 -27.02 2.70 19.11
C PHE A 110 -27.30 1.72 17.96
N VAL A 111 -28.48 1.15 17.93
CA VAL A 111 -28.86 0.14 16.91
C VAL A 111 -30.14 0.61 16.21
N ALA A 112 -30.09 0.78 14.90
CA ALA A 112 -31.23 1.17 14.10
C ALA A 112 -31.42 0.27 12.88
N GLY A 113 -32.62 -0.28 12.70
CA GLY A 113 -32.96 -1.09 11.54
C GLY A 113 -33.65 -2.42 11.85
N ASP A 114 -33.19 -3.48 11.21
CA ASP A 114 -33.91 -4.75 11.22
C ASP A 114 -32.92 -5.93 11.36
N HIS A 115 -33.21 -6.86 12.29
CA HIS A 115 -32.40 -8.07 12.52
C HIS A 115 -30.88 -7.79 12.77
N ASN A 116 -30.52 -6.72 13.44
CA ASN A 116 -29.16 -6.49 13.83
C ASN A 116 -28.83 -7.17 15.16
N VAL A 117 -27.63 -7.70 15.26
CA VAL A 117 -27.10 -8.32 16.48
C VAL A 117 -25.84 -7.57 16.92
N VAL A 118 -25.87 -7.04 18.15
CA VAL A 118 -24.76 -6.28 18.71
C VAL A 118 -24.41 -6.88 20.08
N GLU A 119 -23.18 -7.32 20.23
CA GLU A 119 -22.58 -7.79 21.47
C GLU A 119 -21.37 -6.89 21.79
N GLY A 120 -21.48 -6.00 22.75
CA GLY A 120 -20.40 -5.07 23.10
C GLY A 120 -20.89 -3.70 23.53
N ASP A 121 -19.97 -2.74 23.60
CA ASP A 121 -20.22 -1.38 24.09
C ASP A 121 -19.96 -0.34 23.01
N SER A 122 -20.59 0.84 23.19
CA SER A 122 -20.27 2.07 22.44
C SER A 122 -20.35 1.93 20.92
N SER A 123 -21.08 0.92 20.44
CA SER A 123 -21.15 0.61 19.00
C SER A 123 -22.32 1.32 18.32
N ILE A 124 -22.17 1.61 17.04
CA ILE A 124 -23.18 2.18 16.16
C ILE A 124 -23.47 1.16 15.05
N VAL A 125 -24.70 0.65 14.97
CA VAL A 125 -25.11 -0.29 13.95
C VAL A 125 -26.40 0.18 13.28
N ILE A 126 -26.31 0.49 12.00
CA ILE A 126 -27.43 0.99 11.19
C ILE A 126 -27.62 0.10 9.96
N GLY A 127 -28.83 -0.42 9.77
CA GLY A 127 -29.17 -1.21 8.59
C GLY A 127 -29.85 -2.53 8.91
N ARG A 128 -29.57 -3.57 8.15
CA ARG A 128 -30.25 -4.88 8.27
C ARG A 128 -29.27 -6.04 8.37
N TYR A 129 -29.61 -7.03 9.20
CA TYR A 129 -28.83 -8.27 9.34
C TYR A 129 -27.33 -8.06 9.61
N ASN A 130 -26.99 -6.99 10.31
CA ASN A 130 -25.60 -6.73 10.66
C ASN A 130 -25.23 -7.42 11.97
N ARG A 131 -23.97 -7.78 12.10
CA ARG A 131 -23.41 -8.40 13.28
C ARG A 131 -22.17 -7.68 13.79
N ALA A 132 -22.28 -7.04 14.93
CA ALA A 132 -21.18 -6.38 15.62
C ALA A 132 -20.81 -7.17 16.88
N ILE A 133 -19.56 -7.62 16.99
CA ILE A 133 -19.12 -8.44 18.12
C ILE A 133 -17.83 -7.87 18.71
N SER A 134 -17.91 -7.41 19.94
CA SER A 134 -16.75 -7.01 20.71
C SER A 134 -16.49 -8.01 21.85
N GLU A 135 -15.28 -8.48 21.95
CA GLU A 135 -14.88 -9.40 23.03
C GLU A 135 -14.63 -8.67 24.36
N TYR A 136 -14.31 -7.40 24.30
CA TYR A 136 -13.95 -6.58 25.45
C TYR A 136 -14.75 -5.29 25.49
N ALA A 137 -14.88 -4.71 26.68
CA ALA A 137 -15.47 -3.39 26.86
C ALA A 137 -14.61 -2.30 26.20
N LEU A 138 -15.24 -1.17 25.85
CA LEU A 138 -14.60 0.01 25.23
C LEU A 138 -13.89 -0.24 23.89
N GLN A 139 -14.39 -1.23 23.15
CA GLN A 139 -13.95 -1.50 21.78
C GLN A 139 -15.10 -1.25 20.80
N PRO A 140 -15.40 0.01 20.49
CA PRO A 140 -16.54 0.40 19.69
C PRO A 140 -16.50 -0.19 18.28
N ILE A 141 -17.67 -0.53 17.77
CA ILE A 141 -17.83 -1.01 16.40
C ILE A 141 -18.76 -0.06 15.64
N THR A 142 -18.46 0.23 14.40
CA THR A 142 -19.36 1.00 13.54
C THR A 142 -19.73 0.17 12.31
N ILE A 143 -21.03 -0.09 12.12
CA ILE A 143 -21.55 -0.71 10.90
C ILE A 143 -22.66 0.18 10.34
N ILE A 144 -22.52 0.60 9.11
CA ILE A 144 -23.57 1.26 8.32
C ILE A 144 -23.73 0.47 7.03
N GLY A 145 -24.77 -0.40 6.99
CA GLY A 145 -24.95 -1.29 5.83
C GLY A 145 -25.91 -2.44 6.07
N ASN A 146 -25.85 -3.42 5.20
CA ASN A 146 -26.68 -4.61 5.30
C ASN A 146 -25.81 -5.87 5.26
N THR A 147 -26.18 -6.89 6.06
CA THR A 147 -25.52 -8.20 6.04
C THR A 147 -24.00 -8.11 6.26
N SER A 148 -23.60 -7.20 7.09
CA SER A 148 -22.18 -6.91 7.34
C SER A 148 -21.74 -7.35 8.74
N THR A 149 -20.46 -7.65 8.89
CA THR A 149 -19.89 -8.10 10.16
C THR A 149 -18.68 -7.25 10.54
N ALA A 150 -18.60 -6.82 11.79
CA ALA A 150 -17.40 -6.16 12.30
C ALA A 150 -17.06 -6.71 13.70
N LYS A 151 -15.76 -6.79 13.97
CA LYS A 151 -15.21 -7.15 15.27
C LYS A 151 -14.64 -5.90 15.97
N SER A 152 -14.29 -6.04 17.21
CA SER A 152 -13.74 -5.01 18.10
C SER A 152 -12.97 -3.87 17.38
N ASN A 153 -13.39 -2.61 17.59
CA ASN A 153 -12.81 -1.43 16.92
C ASN A 153 -12.92 -1.45 15.36
N GLY A 154 -13.70 -2.38 14.80
CA GLY A 154 -13.88 -2.48 13.35
C GLY A 154 -14.90 -1.47 12.81
N ILE A 155 -14.65 -0.96 11.61
CA ILE A 155 -15.55 -0.05 10.90
C ILE A 155 -15.96 -0.69 9.58
N VAL A 156 -17.26 -0.80 9.33
CA VAL A 156 -17.81 -1.24 8.03
C VAL A 156 -18.80 -0.21 7.52
N ILE A 157 -18.56 0.30 6.33
CA ILE A 157 -19.51 1.14 5.58
C ILE A 157 -19.79 0.48 4.25
N GLY A 158 -20.94 -0.21 4.15
CA GLY A 158 -21.31 -0.95 2.95
C GLY A 158 -22.08 -2.22 3.26
N SER A 159 -22.44 -2.97 2.22
CA SER A 159 -23.24 -4.20 2.35
C SER A 159 -22.38 -5.43 2.09
N SER A 160 -22.70 -6.54 2.75
CA SER A 160 -22.00 -7.82 2.62
C SER A 160 -20.48 -7.68 2.84
N SER A 161 -20.09 -6.86 3.79
CA SER A 161 -18.71 -6.51 4.04
C SER A 161 -18.26 -6.94 5.44
N GLU A 162 -16.97 -7.13 5.61
CA GLU A 162 -16.40 -7.67 6.84
C GLU A 162 -15.16 -6.87 7.27
N ALA A 163 -15.06 -6.53 8.55
CA ALA A 163 -13.88 -5.95 9.15
C ALA A 163 -13.46 -6.73 10.41
N ASP A 164 -12.24 -7.22 10.42
CA ASP A 164 -11.61 -7.75 11.63
C ASP A 164 -11.24 -6.63 12.61
N THR A 165 -10.76 -7.01 13.78
CA THR A 165 -10.39 -6.11 14.87
C THR A 165 -9.49 -4.97 14.41
N GLY A 166 -9.96 -3.74 14.60
CA GLY A 166 -9.25 -2.50 14.25
C GLY A 166 -9.22 -2.15 12.76
N ASN A 167 -9.81 -2.97 11.90
CA ASN A 167 -9.79 -2.74 10.45
C ASN A 167 -10.98 -1.91 9.95
N ILE A 168 -10.84 -1.32 8.78
CA ILE A 168 -11.86 -0.50 8.13
C ILE A 168 -12.18 -1.08 6.75
N ALA A 169 -13.45 -1.42 6.51
CA ALA A 169 -13.97 -1.88 5.23
C ALA A 169 -14.94 -0.85 4.65
N ILE A 170 -14.67 -0.31 3.47
CA ILE A 170 -15.53 0.68 2.81
C ILE A 170 -15.94 0.19 1.43
N GLY A 171 -17.22 -0.03 1.24
CA GLY A 171 -17.84 -0.48 -0.01
C GLY A 171 -18.59 -1.78 0.15
N ASN A 172 -19.24 -2.24 -0.93
CA ASN A 172 -19.98 -3.50 -0.95
C ASN A 172 -19.04 -4.67 -1.23
N HIS A 173 -19.25 -5.80 -0.54
CA HIS A 173 -18.45 -7.03 -0.67
C HIS A 173 -16.96 -6.78 -0.37
N VAL A 174 -16.67 -5.91 0.57
CA VAL A 174 -15.29 -5.59 0.96
C VAL A 174 -14.90 -6.41 2.19
N ARG A 175 -13.74 -7.04 2.13
CA ARG A 175 -13.18 -7.77 3.26
C ARG A 175 -11.88 -7.10 3.72
N ALA A 176 -11.93 -6.53 4.91
CA ALA A 176 -10.77 -5.99 5.63
C ALA A 176 -10.41 -6.97 6.75
N ILE A 177 -9.86 -8.13 6.38
CA ILE A 177 -9.58 -9.24 7.29
C ILE A 177 -8.08 -9.49 7.42
N GLY A 178 -7.69 -9.98 8.57
CA GLY A 178 -6.29 -10.26 8.87
C GLY A 178 -5.49 -8.99 9.20
N ARG A 179 -4.19 -9.15 9.26
CA ARG A 179 -3.23 -8.06 9.48
C ARG A 179 -2.64 -7.64 8.13
N PRO A 180 -2.19 -6.38 8.00
CA PRO A 180 -1.39 -5.97 6.86
C PRO A 180 -0.20 -6.92 6.68
N GLY A 181 0.10 -7.28 5.43
CA GLY A 181 1.28 -8.09 5.14
C GLY A 181 2.55 -7.41 5.65
N LYS A 182 3.49 -8.17 6.19
CA LYS A 182 4.82 -7.64 6.49
C LYS A 182 5.46 -7.22 5.17
N VAL A 183 5.94 -5.99 5.12
CA VAL A 183 6.83 -5.56 4.05
C VAL A 183 8.16 -6.27 4.30
N ASP A 184 8.58 -7.12 3.36
CA ASP A 184 9.88 -7.78 3.42
C ASP A 184 10.97 -6.72 3.20
N PRO A 185 11.82 -6.43 4.21
CA PRO A 185 12.86 -5.43 4.08
C PRO A 185 13.96 -5.81 3.07
N ASP A 186 14.03 -7.08 2.68
CA ASP A 186 15.00 -7.59 1.70
C ASP A 186 14.50 -7.52 0.26
N ASN A 187 13.26 -7.09 0.06
CA ASN A 187 12.71 -6.95 -1.27
C ASN A 187 13.29 -5.70 -1.98
N ILE A 188 13.38 -5.79 -3.28
CA ILE A 188 14.08 -4.99 -4.32
C ILE A 188 14.15 -3.46 -4.10
N PHE A 189 13.33 -2.91 -3.22
CA PHE A 189 13.32 -1.50 -2.85
C PHE A 189 13.94 -1.30 -1.47
N LYS A 190 15.26 -1.40 -1.37
CA LYS A 190 16.05 -0.98 -0.19
C LYS A 190 15.87 0.51 0.19
N PHE A 191 14.92 1.18 -0.44
CA PHE A 191 14.57 2.57 -0.15
C PHE A 191 13.52 2.71 0.96
N LEU A 192 12.93 1.62 1.43
CA LEU A 192 12.08 1.67 2.59
C LEU A 192 12.96 1.72 3.83
N HIS A 193 12.92 2.85 4.49
CA HIS A 193 13.56 3.11 5.76
C HIS A 193 13.41 1.90 6.70
N SER A 194 14.47 1.47 7.34
CA SER A 194 14.51 0.36 8.31
C SER A 194 13.55 0.51 9.49
N ASP A 195 12.96 1.68 9.66
CA ASP A 195 11.97 2.01 10.70
C ASP A 195 10.52 1.68 10.29
N ALA A 196 10.29 1.18 9.09
CA ALA A 196 8.99 0.62 8.67
C ALA A 196 8.64 -0.70 9.39
N LYS A 197 9.30 -1.02 10.48
CA LYS A 197 8.88 -2.04 11.47
C LYS A 197 7.64 -1.64 12.26
N ARG A 198 6.80 -0.77 11.74
CA ARG A 198 5.47 -0.62 12.30
C ARG A 198 4.69 -1.84 11.91
N ASP A 199 4.56 -2.76 12.85
CA ASP A 199 3.47 -3.72 12.85
C ASP A 199 2.17 -2.91 12.83
N SER A 200 1.73 -2.48 11.65
CA SER A 200 0.41 -1.89 11.51
C SER A 200 -0.59 -2.99 11.83
N TYR A 201 -1.27 -2.84 12.95
CA TYR A 201 -2.29 -3.81 13.37
C TYR A 201 -3.61 -3.63 12.63
N SER A 202 -3.74 -2.58 11.83
CA SER A 202 -4.99 -2.20 11.18
C SER A 202 -4.79 -1.86 9.71
N LEU A 203 -5.79 -2.18 8.89
CA LEU A 203 -5.80 -1.85 7.47
C LEU A 203 -7.12 -1.17 7.07
N VAL A 204 -7.05 -0.37 6.00
CA VAL A 204 -8.24 0.15 5.31
C VAL A 204 -8.35 -0.56 3.96
N SER A 205 -9.50 -1.19 3.70
CA SER A 205 -9.78 -1.88 2.43
C SER A 205 -10.90 -1.19 1.67
N PHE A 206 -10.64 -0.85 0.43
CA PHE A 206 -11.64 -0.34 -0.53
C PHE A 206 -12.11 -1.42 -1.52
N GLY A 207 -11.63 -2.67 -1.39
CA GLY A 207 -12.09 -3.80 -2.19
C GLY A 207 -11.77 -3.68 -3.68
N GLY A 208 -10.54 -3.44 -4.06
CA GLY A 208 -10.12 -3.39 -5.47
C GLY A 208 -10.71 -2.23 -6.28
N ARG A 209 -11.10 -1.14 -5.63
CA ARG A 209 -11.63 0.07 -6.27
C ARG A 209 -10.53 1.09 -6.55
N GLN A 210 -10.75 1.92 -7.57
CA GLN A 210 -9.91 3.09 -7.79
C GLN A 210 -10.18 4.15 -6.72
N VAL A 211 -9.10 4.72 -6.17
CA VAL A 211 -9.16 5.92 -5.33
C VAL A 211 -8.85 7.12 -6.20
N LYS A 212 -9.82 8.04 -6.34
CA LYS A 212 -9.68 9.27 -7.14
C LYS A 212 -9.59 10.49 -6.23
N GLY A 213 -9.03 11.59 -6.75
CA GLY A 213 -8.91 12.86 -6.01
C GLY A 213 -7.85 12.82 -4.91
N VAL A 214 -6.84 11.95 -5.06
CA VAL A 214 -5.68 11.94 -4.16
C VAL A 214 -4.78 13.12 -4.53
N GLU A 215 -4.62 14.05 -3.60
CA GLU A 215 -3.66 15.15 -3.73
C GLU A 215 -2.23 14.61 -3.83
N PRO A 216 -1.31 15.36 -4.45
CA PRO A 216 0.10 14.97 -4.48
C PRO A 216 0.67 14.82 -3.07
N GLY A 217 1.19 13.65 -2.78
CA GLY A 217 1.90 13.38 -1.53
C GLY A 217 3.23 14.14 -1.47
N ALA A 218 3.69 14.45 -0.26
CA ALA A 218 4.99 15.07 -0.07
C ALA A 218 6.12 14.14 -0.58
N MET A 219 7.00 14.67 -1.42
CA MET A 219 8.12 13.92 -1.99
C MET A 219 9.37 14.10 -1.12
N THR A 220 9.33 13.54 0.09
CA THR A 220 10.45 13.58 1.04
C THR A 220 10.83 12.16 1.45
N GLU A 221 12.04 11.99 1.95
CA GLU A 221 12.55 10.69 2.41
C GLU A 221 11.69 10.04 3.50
N THR A 222 11.03 10.85 4.32
CA THR A 222 10.21 10.39 5.45
C THR A 222 8.70 10.45 5.21
N SER A 223 8.27 10.81 3.98
CA SER A 223 6.86 10.92 3.66
C SER A 223 6.15 9.56 3.76
N MET A 224 5.00 9.59 4.38
CA MET A 224 4.06 8.46 4.45
C MET A 224 2.79 8.74 3.64
N ASP A 225 2.79 9.78 2.82
CA ASP A 225 1.64 10.15 2.01
C ASP A 225 1.45 9.17 0.85
N ALA A 226 0.22 9.02 0.39
CA ALA A 226 -0.08 8.27 -0.82
C ALA A 226 0.44 9.03 -2.05
N VAL A 227 1.03 8.28 -2.99
CA VAL A 227 1.48 8.82 -4.28
C VAL A 227 0.33 8.74 -5.28
N ASN A 228 0.03 9.85 -5.96
CA ASN A 228 -0.96 9.86 -7.04
C ASN A 228 -0.36 9.50 -8.41
N GLY A 229 -1.26 9.25 -9.38
CA GLY A 229 -0.85 8.84 -10.72
C GLY A 229 0.01 9.87 -11.47
N ALA A 230 -0.16 11.18 -11.20
CA ALA A 230 0.64 12.22 -11.85
C ALA A 230 2.09 12.22 -11.35
N GLN A 231 2.30 12.00 -10.06
CA GLN A 231 3.64 11.84 -9.48
C GLN A 231 4.34 10.61 -10.04
N LEU A 232 3.66 9.46 -10.08
CA LEU A 232 4.22 8.23 -10.64
C LEU A 232 4.52 8.38 -12.14
N TYR A 233 3.63 9.04 -12.91
CA TYR A 233 3.87 9.33 -14.32
C TYR A 233 5.12 10.18 -14.53
N SER A 234 5.35 11.19 -13.69
CA SER A 234 6.54 12.03 -13.77
C SER A 234 7.83 11.24 -13.53
N VAL A 235 7.83 10.32 -12.55
CA VAL A 235 8.95 9.41 -12.29
C VAL A 235 9.16 8.46 -13.46
N ALA A 236 8.10 7.85 -13.99
CA ALA A 236 8.18 6.94 -15.13
C ALA A 236 8.71 7.65 -16.38
N LYS A 237 8.27 8.88 -16.66
CA LYS A 237 8.75 9.70 -17.78
C LYS A 237 10.25 10.01 -17.65
N GLU A 238 10.72 10.36 -16.47
CA GLU A 238 12.15 10.60 -16.25
C GLU A 238 12.96 9.30 -16.33
N ALA A 239 12.46 8.19 -15.82
CA ALA A 239 13.11 6.88 -15.94
C ALA A 239 13.20 6.39 -17.40
N MET A 240 12.29 6.82 -18.27
CA MET A 240 12.35 6.52 -19.70
C MET A 240 13.32 7.41 -20.48
N ARG A 241 13.83 8.49 -19.86
CA ARG A 241 14.86 9.35 -20.47
C ARG A 241 16.23 8.69 -20.33
N HIS A 242 16.42 7.61 -21.06
CA HIS A 242 17.72 6.96 -21.11
C HIS A 242 18.68 7.78 -21.96
N SER A 243 19.92 7.90 -21.50
CA SER A 243 21.01 8.32 -22.38
C SER A 243 21.18 7.26 -23.45
N THR A 244 20.93 7.61 -24.69
CA THR A 244 21.24 6.74 -25.82
C THR A 244 22.72 6.90 -26.14
N VAL A 245 23.46 5.80 -26.19
CA VAL A 245 24.80 5.75 -26.72
C VAL A 245 24.70 5.21 -28.14
N ALA A 246 24.96 6.04 -29.11
CA ALA A 246 24.98 5.64 -30.53
C ALA A 246 26.35 6.03 -31.12
N ALA A 247 26.81 5.25 -32.09
CA ALA A 247 27.87 5.71 -32.99
C ALA A 247 27.25 6.75 -33.94
N GLU A 248 27.96 7.83 -34.21
CA GLU A 248 27.52 8.82 -35.18
C GLU A 248 27.47 8.18 -36.57
N ASP A 249 26.40 8.44 -37.29
CA ASP A 249 26.21 7.90 -38.64
C ASP A 249 27.43 8.28 -39.50
N TYR A 250 28.02 7.30 -40.20
CA TYR A 250 29.20 7.37 -41.06
C TYR A 250 30.59 7.18 -40.41
N THR A 251 30.69 6.98 -39.08
CA THR A 251 31.92 6.53 -38.46
C THR A 251 31.81 5.06 -38.08
N TYR A 252 32.39 4.17 -38.86
CA TYR A 252 32.48 2.74 -38.51
C TYR A 252 33.56 2.47 -37.45
N ASP A 253 34.02 3.53 -36.79
CA ASP A 253 35.19 3.47 -35.92
C ASP A 253 34.89 2.96 -34.51
N ILE A 254 33.63 3.12 -34.06
CA ILE A 254 33.16 2.66 -32.76
C ILE A 254 31.95 1.75 -32.95
N ILE A 255 32.04 0.54 -32.44
CA ILE A 255 30.94 -0.42 -32.37
C ILE A 255 30.30 -0.33 -31.01
N VAL A 256 28.99 -0.02 -30.98
CA VAL A 256 28.18 -0.04 -29.76
C VAL A 256 27.36 -1.33 -29.74
N THR A 257 27.54 -2.15 -28.72
CA THR A 257 26.78 -3.39 -28.56
C THR A 257 25.91 -3.27 -27.30
N GLU A 258 24.60 -3.46 -27.47
CA GLU A 258 23.67 -3.49 -26.38
C GLU A 258 23.62 -4.89 -25.74
N GLY A 259 23.50 -4.93 -24.42
CA GLY A 259 23.32 -6.13 -23.62
C GLY A 259 22.55 -5.83 -22.36
N LYS A 260 22.37 -6.82 -21.50
CA LYS A 260 21.72 -6.67 -20.21
C LYS A 260 22.67 -7.05 -19.08
N ASN A 261 22.56 -6.31 -17.96
CA ASN A 261 23.17 -6.71 -16.69
C ASN A 261 22.26 -7.75 -15.99
N PRO A 262 22.76 -8.47 -14.98
CA PRO A 262 21.96 -9.44 -14.22
C PRO A 262 20.72 -8.84 -13.54
N ASP A 263 20.73 -7.54 -13.23
CA ASP A 263 19.61 -6.79 -12.64
C ASP A 263 18.58 -6.30 -13.69
N GLY A 264 18.77 -6.66 -14.97
CA GLY A 264 17.90 -6.27 -16.08
C GLY A 264 18.18 -4.90 -16.68
N SER A 265 19.07 -4.09 -16.08
CA SER A 265 19.46 -2.79 -16.64
C SER A 265 20.20 -2.92 -17.98
N THR A 266 20.11 -1.89 -18.82
CA THR A 266 20.79 -1.91 -20.13
C THR A 266 22.27 -1.65 -19.96
N LYS A 267 23.11 -2.45 -20.62
CA LYS A 267 24.55 -2.34 -20.65
C LYS A 267 25.02 -2.08 -22.09
N TYR A 268 25.74 -0.99 -22.30
CA TYR A 268 26.38 -0.71 -23.57
C TYR A 268 27.88 -1.06 -23.50
N LYS A 269 28.34 -1.86 -24.44
CA LYS A 269 29.76 -2.14 -24.65
C LYS A 269 30.22 -1.36 -25.88
N LEU A 270 31.26 -0.56 -25.70
CA LEU A 270 31.90 0.18 -26.77
C LEU A 270 33.20 -0.53 -27.14
N LYS A 271 33.40 -0.78 -28.43
CA LYS A 271 34.62 -1.34 -28.98
C LYS A 271 35.04 -0.49 -30.20
N MET A 272 36.31 -0.19 -30.32
CA MET A 272 36.81 0.36 -31.58
C MET A 272 36.74 -0.73 -32.67
N ALA A 273 36.33 -0.33 -33.85
CA ALA A 273 36.29 -1.25 -35.00
C ALA A 273 37.73 -1.70 -35.33
N ASP A 274 37.91 -2.98 -35.60
CA ASP A 274 39.19 -3.56 -35.85
C ASP A 274 39.87 -2.94 -37.10
N ASN A 275 39.06 -2.57 -38.12
CA ASN A 275 39.51 -1.87 -39.33
C ASN A 275 40.01 -0.45 -39.04
N TYR A 276 39.43 0.25 -38.04
CA TYR A 276 39.90 1.58 -37.67
C TYR A 276 41.31 1.55 -37.08
N VAL A 277 41.55 0.62 -36.15
CA VAL A 277 42.88 0.47 -35.54
C VAL A 277 43.91 0.09 -36.61
N THR A 278 43.60 -0.83 -37.49
CA THR A 278 44.47 -1.27 -38.54
C THR A 278 44.74 -0.18 -39.63
N SER A 279 43.74 0.66 -39.93
CA SER A 279 43.87 1.74 -40.88
C SER A 279 44.72 2.91 -40.41
N LYS A 280 44.85 3.08 -39.08
CA LYS A 280 45.67 4.17 -38.48
C LYS A 280 47.09 3.74 -38.12
N ILE A 281 47.35 2.44 -38.17
CA ILE A 281 48.73 1.96 -37.98
C ILE A 281 49.44 2.12 -39.33
N PRO A 282 50.54 2.89 -39.40
CA PRO A 282 51.32 2.96 -40.64
C PRO A 282 51.75 1.54 -41.05
N THR A 283 51.42 1.13 -42.23
CA THR A 283 51.97 -0.11 -42.80
C THR A 283 53.38 0.19 -43.27
N VAL A 284 54.32 -0.42 -42.59
CA VAL A 284 55.70 -0.44 -43.08
C VAL A 284 55.85 -1.70 -43.90
N ASN A 285 56.12 -1.51 -45.19
CA ASN A 285 56.28 -2.65 -46.13
C ASN A 285 57.76 -2.88 -46.39
N SER A 286 58.12 -4.15 -46.54
CA SER A 286 59.44 -4.52 -47.05
C SER A 286 59.65 -4.03 -48.48
N SER A 287 60.82 -3.63 -48.81
CA SER A 287 61.26 -3.28 -50.15
C SER A 287 62.53 -4.09 -50.49
N PHE A 288 63.09 -3.89 -51.69
CA PHE A 288 64.29 -4.61 -52.10
C PHE A 288 65.44 -4.52 -51.10
N ASN A 289 65.57 -3.36 -50.41
CA ASN A 289 66.68 -3.08 -49.50
C ASN A 289 66.32 -3.09 -48.05
N ILE A 290 65.02 -3.25 -47.72
CA ILE A 290 64.52 -3.16 -46.38
C ILE A 290 63.63 -4.39 -46.05
N THR A 291 64.02 -5.09 -45.02
CA THR A 291 63.18 -6.15 -44.45
C THR A 291 62.41 -5.57 -43.25
N VAL A 292 61.14 -5.82 -43.19
CA VAL A 292 60.26 -5.42 -42.09
C VAL A 292 59.67 -6.67 -41.47
N ASP A 293 60.11 -6.95 -40.25
CA ASP A 293 59.57 -8.07 -39.43
C ASP A 293 58.54 -7.53 -38.44
N LYS A 294 57.39 -8.11 -38.49
CA LYS A 294 56.29 -7.77 -37.57
C LYS A 294 56.29 -8.74 -36.39
N TYR A 295 56.41 -8.20 -35.23
CA TYR A 295 56.31 -8.98 -33.97
C TYR A 295 55.19 -8.44 -33.08
N ARG A 296 54.29 -9.33 -32.61
CA ARG A 296 53.23 -8.97 -31.69
C ARG A 296 53.63 -9.31 -30.26
N GLU A 297 53.69 -8.32 -29.42
CA GLU A 297 53.97 -8.52 -28.00
C GLU A 297 52.74 -9.14 -27.30
N PHE A 298 52.94 -10.28 -26.64
CA PHE A 298 51.85 -11.13 -26.10
C PHE A 298 50.99 -10.42 -25.06
N ASN A 299 51.54 -9.51 -24.29
CA ASN A 299 50.84 -8.86 -23.17
C ASN A 299 50.24 -7.51 -23.48
N THR A 300 50.63 -6.83 -24.54
CA THR A 300 50.18 -5.46 -24.85
C THR A 300 49.35 -5.38 -26.13
N LEU A 301 49.27 -6.45 -26.89
CA LEU A 301 48.65 -6.49 -28.21
C LEU A 301 49.22 -5.43 -29.20
N LYS A 302 50.41 -4.88 -28.88
CA LYS A 302 51.11 -3.95 -29.75
C LYS A 302 51.87 -4.75 -30.82
N ASP A 303 51.70 -4.29 -32.05
CA ASP A 303 52.52 -4.74 -33.13
C ASP A 303 53.80 -3.90 -33.14
N ASN A 304 54.94 -4.53 -32.96
CA ASN A 304 56.27 -3.91 -33.08
C ASN A 304 56.82 -4.31 -34.46
N TYR A 305 57.46 -3.36 -35.11
CA TYR A 305 58.05 -3.57 -36.39
C TYR A 305 59.56 -3.38 -36.25
N TYR A 306 60.31 -4.41 -36.62
CA TYR A 306 61.75 -4.34 -36.75
C TYR A 306 62.07 -4.06 -38.20
N VAL A 307 62.75 -2.98 -38.46
CA VAL A 307 63.17 -2.59 -39.81
C VAL A 307 64.69 -2.79 -39.89
N SER A 308 65.10 -3.63 -40.80
CA SER A 308 66.51 -3.91 -41.03
C SER A 308 66.85 -3.69 -42.51
N LEU A 309 68.09 -3.28 -42.75
CA LEU A 309 68.62 -3.24 -44.12
C LEU A 309 68.98 -4.68 -44.52
N ASN A 310 68.72 -5.01 -45.77
CA ASN A 310 69.15 -6.30 -46.33
C ASN A 310 70.68 -6.29 -46.48
N SER A 311 71.28 -7.47 -46.29
CA SER A 311 72.72 -7.65 -46.40
C SER A 311 73.29 -7.21 -47.76
N ASP A 312 72.44 -7.40 -48.82
CA ASP A 312 72.82 -6.99 -50.17
C ASP A 312 71.94 -5.83 -50.61
N LEU A 313 72.43 -4.66 -50.62
CA LEU A 313 71.81 -3.43 -51.07
C LEU A 313 71.89 -3.32 -52.57
N GLU A 314 70.78 -3.50 -53.28
CA GLU A 314 70.75 -3.45 -54.75
C GLU A 314 70.21 -2.10 -55.24
N ASN A 315 70.71 -1.63 -56.38
CA ASN A 315 70.23 -0.46 -57.13
C ASN A 315 70.22 0.88 -56.32
N LEU A 316 71.13 1.06 -55.40
CA LEU A 316 71.40 2.35 -54.76
C LEU A 316 72.14 3.28 -55.65
N ASN A 317 71.49 4.38 -56.08
CA ASN A 317 72.24 5.47 -56.81
C ASN A 317 72.99 6.42 -55.87
N SER A 318 72.44 6.62 -54.68
CA SER A 318 73.14 7.35 -53.58
C SER A 318 72.38 7.08 -52.28
N ALA A 319 73.12 7.06 -51.13
CA ALA A 319 72.50 7.06 -49.81
C ALA A 319 73.06 8.32 -49.07
N GLN A 320 72.13 9.06 -48.51
CA GLN A 320 72.46 10.21 -47.70
C GLN A 320 72.03 9.94 -46.27
N PHE A 321 72.98 9.87 -45.37
CA PHE A 321 72.71 9.69 -43.92
C PHE A 321 72.73 11.09 -43.31
N ALA A 322 71.59 11.53 -42.79
CA ALA A 322 71.50 12.73 -41.99
C ALA A 322 72.02 12.43 -40.57
N GLU A 323 72.94 13.24 -40.06
CA GLU A 323 73.22 13.20 -38.63
C GLU A 323 71.97 13.58 -37.85
N HIS A 324 71.44 12.62 -37.17
CA HIS A 324 70.39 12.87 -36.14
C HIS A 324 71.04 12.74 -34.79
N GLU A 325 71.17 13.88 -34.06
CA GLU A 325 71.52 13.86 -32.64
C GLU A 325 70.35 13.15 -31.88
N TYR A 326 70.60 11.89 -31.53
CA TYR A 326 69.75 11.24 -30.51
C TYR A 326 70.28 11.62 -29.12
N PRO A 327 69.39 11.95 -28.16
CA PRO A 327 69.83 12.36 -26.81
C PRO A 327 70.50 11.24 -26.00
N TYR A 328 70.66 10.07 -26.54
CA TYR A 328 71.45 9.00 -25.95
C TYR A 328 72.61 8.67 -26.88
N SER A 329 73.77 8.98 -26.40
CA SER A 329 75.04 8.57 -27.05
C SER A 329 75.09 7.04 -27.04
N VAL A 330 74.68 6.41 -28.14
CA VAL A 330 75.18 5.08 -28.44
C VAL A 330 76.62 5.31 -28.82
N PRO A 331 77.57 4.65 -28.12
CA PRO A 331 78.94 4.73 -28.57
C PRO A 331 79.01 4.35 -30.03
N ALA A 332 79.51 5.21 -30.87
CA ALA A 332 79.78 4.86 -32.24
C ALA A 332 80.81 3.75 -32.19
N ALA A 333 80.35 2.51 -32.21
CA ALA A 333 81.24 1.40 -32.46
C ALA A 333 81.49 1.43 -33.98
N ASP A 334 82.57 2.05 -34.28
CA ASP A 334 83.44 1.76 -35.44
C ASP A 334 82.68 1.46 -36.78
N ALA A 335 81.84 2.37 -37.25
CA ALA A 335 81.37 2.35 -38.64
C ALA A 335 82.09 3.55 -39.32
N ASN A 336 83.28 3.36 -39.79
CA ASN A 336 83.91 4.22 -40.73
C ASN A 336 83.25 4.00 -42.10
N VAL A 337 82.26 4.80 -42.41
CA VAL A 337 81.75 4.89 -43.80
C VAL A 337 82.65 5.95 -44.48
N SER A 338 83.66 5.52 -45.14
CA SER A 338 84.61 6.43 -45.77
C SER A 338 84.17 6.89 -47.17
N GLU A 339 83.36 6.12 -47.92
CA GLU A 339 82.86 6.54 -49.21
C GLU A 339 81.70 5.65 -49.70
N ILE A 340 80.65 6.25 -50.17
CA ILE A 340 79.54 5.55 -50.84
C ILE A 340 79.50 6.00 -52.30
N ASN A 341 79.80 5.11 -53.17
CA ASN A 341 79.58 5.34 -54.63
C ASN A 341 78.58 4.37 -55.19
N SER A 342 78.15 4.64 -56.44
CA SER A 342 77.07 3.89 -57.03
C SER A 342 77.24 2.38 -57.21
N ASN A 343 78.44 1.90 -56.94
CA ASN A 343 78.71 0.49 -57.19
C ASN A 343 79.27 -0.28 -55.96
N GLU A 344 79.54 0.36 -54.85
CA GLU A 344 80.07 -0.34 -53.70
C GLU A 344 79.83 0.45 -52.37
N VAL A 345 79.18 -0.18 -51.40
CA VAL A 345 79.07 0.29 -50.01
C VAL A 345 79.93 -0.61 -49.14
N ARG A 346 80.96 -0.08 -48.55
CA ARG A 346 81.82 -0.80 -47.61
C ARG A 346 81.57 -0.32 -46.19
N PHE A 347 81.30 -1.23 -45.31
CA PHE A 347 81.29 -1.03 -43.85
C PHE A 347 82.61 -1.61 -43.31
N ASP A 348 83.41 -0.83 -42.69
CA ASP A 348 84.64 -1.30 -42.01
C ASP A 348 84.28 -1.58 -40.55
#